data_53a42a7fd41864cd067594b53ceebad6
#
_entry.id   53a42a7fd41864cd067594b53ceebad6
#
_cell.length_a   1.000
_cell.length_b   1.000
_cell.length_c   1.000
_cell.angle_alpha   90.00
_cell.angle_beta   90.00
_cell.angle_gamma   90.00
#
_symmetry.space_group_name_H-M   'P 1'
#
loop_
_entity.id
_entity.type
_entity.pdbx_description
1 polymer ?
#
loop_
_entity_poly.entity_id
_entity_poly.type
_entity_poly.pdbx_seq_one_letter_code
_entity_poly.pdbx_strand_id
1 'polypeptide(L)'
;MKTHLRASLIFSSIGLCIVLGLLVGRTFTATDEILAKRQTADIGRTFELVDDAGLRVTQDNLKGHYSLIYFGFTYCPDVCPTSLQIMTLALETMEATNETVDIATAIRPIFITVDPERDTPAALKQYVSHFHPRLSGWTGTPAQIDDAMRAFKVYRARIGDASNPDGYTIDHSSIFYLMGPDGAFVSHFDHAVSPEDLAAALNKLIAG
;
A
#
# COMPACT_ATOMS: atom_id res chain seq x y z
N MET A 1 -3.68 59.70 34.46
CA MET A 1 -2.93 59.58 33.17
C MET A 1 -1.97 58.37 33.11
N LYS A 2 -1.37 57.90 34.20
CA LYS A 2 -0.44 56.73 34.23
C LYS A 2 -1.11 55.34 34.13
N THR A 3 -2.38 55.20 34.48
CA THR A 3 -3.13 53.93 34.48
C THR A 3 -3.59 53.49 33.10
N HIS A 4 -4.02 54.43 32.26
CA HIS A 4 -4.47 54.15 30.89
C HIS A 4 -3.33 53.71 29.94
N LEU A 5 -2.12 54.24 30.18
CA LEU A 5 -0.94 53.90 29.36
C LEU A 5 -0.46 52.44 29.63
N ARG A 6 -0.56 51.99 30.88
CA ARG A 6 -0.18 50.60 31.27
C ARG A 6 -1.18 49.58 30.73
N ALA A 7 -2.49 49.89 30.71
CA ALA A 7 -3.51 49.00 30.17
C ALA A 7 -3.33 48.86 28.60
N SER A 8 -3.05 49.93 27.89
CA SER A 8 -2.83 49.90 26.43
C SER A 8 -1.62 49.07 26.04
N LEU A 9 -0.52 49.09 26.82
CA LEU A 9 0.67 48.28 26.56
C LEU A 9 0.43 46.79 26.78
N ILE A 10 -0.38 46.42 27.81
CA ILE A 10 -0.72 45.02 28.10
C ILE A 10 -1.60 44.44 27.01
N PHE A 11 -2.62 45.15 26.50
CA PHE A 11 -3.47 44.70 25.41
C PHE A 11 -2.72 44.57 24.09
N SER A 12 -1.76 45.43 23.81
CA SER A 12 -0.90 45.33 22.64
C SER A 12 0.03 44.13 22.68
N SER A 13 0.60 43.78 23.82
CA SER A 13 1.47 42.61 23.97
C SER A 13 0.70 41.29 23.88
N ILE A 14 -0.50 41.20 24.41
CA ILE A 14 -1.36 40.01 24.31
C ILE A 14 -1.79 39.80 22.86
N GLY A 15 -2.20 40.84 22.15
CA GLY A 15 -2.53 40.78 20.73
C GLY A 15 -1.38 40.29 19.88
N LEU A 16 -0.16 40.77 20.13
CA LEU A 16 1.05 40.32 19.42
C LEU A 16 1.38 38.86 19.68
N CYS A 17 1.24 38.40 20.94
CA CYS A 17 1.46 36.96 21.26
C CYS A 17 0.45 36.03 20.60
N ILE A 18 -0.83 36.43 20.51
CA ILE A 18 -1.87 35.65 19.82
C ILE A 18 -1.58 35.57 18.32
N VAL A 19 -1.23 36.68 17.68
CA VAL A 19 -0.89 36.70 16.25
C VAL A 19 0.36 35.86 15.97
N LEU A 20 1.38 35.97 16.80
CA LEU A 20 2.61 35.17 16.67
C LEU A 20 2.32 33.67 16.87
N GLY A 21 1.50 33.30 17.85
CA GLY A 21 1.06 31.93 18.09
C GLY A 21 0.26 31.33 16.93
N LEU A 22 -0.63 32.12 16.29
CA LEU A 22 -1.38 31.71 15.11
C LEU A 22 -0.48 31.54 13.88
N LEU A 23 0.52 32.42 13.69
CA LEU A 23 1.48 32.30 12.60
C LEU A 23 2.39 31.07 12.77
N VAL A 24 2.89 30.84 13.99
CA VAL A 24 3.70 29.65 14.30
C VAL A 24 2.86 28.36 14.14
N GLY A 25 1.62 28.34 14.66
CA GLY A 25 0.73 27.19 14.48
C GLY A 25 0.46 26.85 13.01
N ARG A 26 0.28 27.87 12.16
CA ARG A 26 0.08 27.66 10.72
C ARG A 26 1.34 27.12 9.99
N THR A 27 2.53 27.53 10.42
CA THR A 27 3.77 27.00 9.82
C THR A 27 4.02 25.55 10.22
N PHE A 28 3.70 25.15 11.45
CA PHE A 28 3.82 23.76 11.88
C PHE A 28 2.85 22.84 11.11
N THR A 29 1.57 23.20 11.00
CA THR A 29 0.58 22.39 10.25
C THR A 29 0.92 22.26 8.77
N ALA A 30 1.39 23.33 8.13
CA ALA A 30 1.80 23.29 6.73
C ALA A 30 3.06 22.42 6.49
N THR A 31 3.98 22.42 7.46
CA THR A 31 5.21 21.60 7.35
C THR A 31 4.88 20.11 7.53
N ASP A 32 3.99 19.76 8.45
CA ASP A 32 3.55 18.39 8.68
C ASP A 32 2.76 17.84 7.47
N GLU A 33 1.93 18.66 6.85
CA GLU A 33 1.19 18.30 5.64
C GLU A 33 2.13 18.09 4.43
N ILE A 34 3.16 18.94 4.27
CA ILE A 34 4.18 18.80 3.22
C ILE A 34 5.04 17.55 3.44
N LEU A 35 5.41 17.24 4.69
CA LEU A 35 6.17 16.05 5.04
C LEU A 35 5.34 14.77 4.84
N ALA A 36 4.08 14.76 5.26
CA ALA A 36 3.15 13.65 5.02
C ALA A 36 2.95 13.43 3.51
N LYS A 37 2.73 14.49 2.74
CA LYS A 37 2.59 14.43 1.27
C LYS A 37 3.88 13.97 0.58
N ARG A 38 5.06 14.30 1.09
CA ARG A 38 6.34 13.78 0.59
C ARG A 38 6.51 12.29 0.86
N GLN A 39 6.11 11.81 2.03
CA GLN A 39 6.21 10.38 2.38
C GLN A 39 5.25 9.52 1.55
N THR A 40 4.03 9.98 1.30
CA THR A 40 3.06 9.30 0.44
C THR A 40 3.44 9.34 -1.04
N ALA A 41 4.08 10.43 -1.50
CA ALA A 41 4.53 10.58 -2.89
C ALA A 41 5.68 9.64 -3.29
N ASP A 42 6.25 8.88 -2.37
CA ASP A 42 7.48 8.09 -2.58
C ASP A 42 7.25 6.58 -2.68
N ILE A 43 6.00 6.09 -2.54
CA ILE A 43 5.63 4.68 -2.66
C ILE A 43 4.90 4.44 -3.98
N GLY A 44 5.27 3.35 -4.69
CA GLY A 44 4.62 2.97 -5.95
C GLY A 44 5.07 3.77 -7.17
N ARG A 45 6.28 4.35 -7.14
CA ARG A 45 6.88 5.07 -8.27
C ARG A 45 7.14 4.15 -9.46
N THR A 46 7.79 4.67 -10.47
CA THR A 46 8.06 4.01 -11.75
C THR A 46 8.64 2.61 -11.59
N PHE A 47 7.91 1.64 -12.12
CA PHE A 47 8.33 0.25 -12.28
C PHE A 47 7.75 -0.31 -13.59
N GLU A 48 8.31 -1.41 -14.04
CA GLU A 48 7.81 -2.16 -15.20
C GLU A 48 7.91 -3.65 -14.90
N LEU A 49 6.78 -4.36 -15.04
CA LEU A 49 6.64 -5.80 -14.80
C LEU A 49 5.86 -6.44 -15.96
N VAL A 50 5.60 -7.73 -15.84
CA VAL A 50 4.64 -8.47 -16.67
C VAL A 50 3.61 -9.15 -15.77
N ASP A 51 2.36 -9.23 -16.22
CA ASP A 51 1.33 -9.97 -15.51
C ASP A 51 1.37 -11.48 -15.82
N ASP A 52 0.48 -12.22 -15.20
CA ASP A 52 0.34 -13.66 -15.36
C ASP A 52 -0.20 -14.09 -16.75
N ALA A 53 -0.62 -13.15 -17.58
CA ALA A 53 -0.91 -13.34 -19.00
C ALA A 53 0.28 -12.99 -19.91
N GLY A 54 1.41 -12.51 -19.34
CA GLY A 54 2.59 -12.08 -20.07
C GLY A 54 2.48 -10.66 -20.66
N LEU A 55 1.49 -9.86 -20.24
CA LEU A 55 1.30 -8.50 -20.70
C LEU A 55 2.13 -7.54 -19.84
N ARG A 56 2.70 -6.52 -20.49
CA ARG A 56 3.45 -5.47 -19.82
C ARG A 56 2.55 -4.65 -18.91
N VAL A 57 2.96 -4.48 -17.64
CA VAL A 57 2.28 -3.65 -16.64
C VAL A 57 3.26 -2.67 -16.00
N THR A 58 2.76 -1.50 -15.64
CA THR A 58 3.55 -0.40 -15.04
C THR A 58 2.75 0.25 -13.92
N GLN A 59 3.32 1.28 -13.26
CA GLN A 59 2.57 2.11 -12.30
C GLN A 59 1.29 2.73 -12.89
N ASP A 60 1.20 2.91 -14.22
CA ASP A 60 -0.01 3.46 -14.84
C ASP A 60 -1.18 2.47 -14.81
N ASN A 61 -0.91 1.17 -14.68
CA ASN A 61 -1.93 0.15 -14.51
C ASN A 61 -2.56 0.16 -13.11
N LEU A 62 -2.02 0.93 -12.17
CA LEU A 62 -2.62 1.16 -10.83
C LEU A 62 -3.68 2.28 -10.86
N LYS A 63 -3.82 3.03 -11.96
CA LYS A 63 -4.74 4.17 -12.06
C LYS A 63 -6.16 3.76 -12.44
N GLY A 64 -7.14 4.59 -12.04
CA GLY A 64 -8.55 4.40 -12.37
C GLY A 64 -9.34 3.51 -11.41
N HIS A 65 -8.68 2.87 -10.44
CA HIS A 65 -9.28 2.01 -9.42
C HIS A 65 -8.34 1.95 -8.20
N TYR A 66 -8.84 1.45 -7.08
CA TYR A 66 -7.95 1.09 -5.98
C TYR A 66 -7.20 -0.19 -6.33
N SER A 67 -5.92 -0.29 -5.93
CA SER A 67 -5.13 -1.51 -6.08
C SER A 67 -4.68 -1.99 -4.70
N LEU A 68 -5.10 -3.21 -4.33
CA LEU A 68 -4.66 -3.87 -3.10
C LEU A 68 -3.54 -4.83 -3.46
N ILE A 69 -2.30 -4.48 -3.09
CA ILE A 69 -1.07 -5.14 -3.53
C ILE A 69 -0.45 -5.90 -2.36
N TYR A 70 -0.04 -7.14 -2.61
CA TYR A 70 0.76 -7.93 -1.69
C TYR A 70 2.02 -8.44 -2.38
N PHE A 71 3.19 -8.28 -1.74
CA PHE A 71 4.45 -8.85 -2.20
C PHE A 71 4.69 -10.19 -1.52
N GLY A 72 5.11 -11.20 -2.30
CA GLY A 72 5.36 -12.54 -1.79
C GLY A 72 6.01 -13.45 -2.83
N PHE A 73 5.97 -14.77 -2.63
CA PHE A 73 6.48 -15.74 -3.59
C PHE A 73 5.71 -17.07 -3.47
N THR A 74 5.65 -17.83 -4.59
CA THR A 74 4.78 -19.02 -4.66
C THR A 74 5.26 -20.17 -3.78
N TYR A 75 6.56 -20.23 -3.47
CA TYR A 75 7.19 -21.24 -2.61
C TYR A 75 7.15 -20.91 -1.11
N CYS A 76 6.46 -19.83 -0.72
CA CYS A 76 6.26 -19.50 0.69
C CYS A 76 5.28 -20.50 1.32
N PRO A 77 5.69 -21.23 2.40
CA PRO A 77 4.86 -22.32 2.92
C PRO A 77 3.68 -21.88 3.80
N ASP A 78 3.64 -20.60 4.26
CA ASP A 78 2.70 -20.18 5.31
C ASP A 78 2.17 -18.75 5.09
N VAL A 79 2.99 -17.73 5.28
CA VAL A 79 2.53 -16.33 5.37
C VAL A 79 1.88 -15.84 4.06
N CYS A 80 2.44 -16.17 2.89
CA CYS A 80 1.89 -15.70 1.62
C CYS A 80 0.50 -16.30 1.32
N PRO A 81 0.29 -17.64 1.36
CA PRO A 81 -1.04 -18.18 1.11
C PRO A 81 -2.05 -17.72 2.15
N THR A 82 -1.68 -17.58 3.43
CA THR A 82 -2.55 -17.05 4.48
C THR A 82 -2.96 -15.61 4.18
N SER A 83 -2.03 -14.74 3.80
CA SER A 83 -2.33 -13.34 3.45
C SER A 83 -3.22 -13.24 2.22
N LEU A 84 -2.99 -14.03 1.17
CA LEU A 84 -3.85 -14.04 -0.02
C LEU A 84 -5.25 -14.57 0.29
N GLN A 85 -5.39 -15.51 1.24
CA GLN A 85 -6.70 -15.94 1.72
C GLN A 85 -7.42 -14.83 2.50
N ILE A 86 -6.71 -14.07 3.35
CA ILE A 86 -7.26 -12.89 4.03
C ILE A 86 -7.76 -11.86 3.00
N MET A 87 -6.95 -11.54 2.00
CA MET A 87 -7.33 -10.66 0.89
C MET A 87 -8.59 -11.15 0.18
N THR A 88 -8.65 -12.46 -0.13
CA THR A 88 -9.79 -13.09 -0.81
C THR A 88 -11.07 -12.93 0.01
N LEU A 89 -11.07 -13.35 1.27
CA LEU A 89 -12.23 -13.28 2.15
C LEU A 89 -12.70 -11.84 2.40
N ALA A 90 -11.76 -10.89 2.53
CA ALA A 90 -12.10 -9.48 2.67
C ALA A 90 -12.83 -8.96 1.43
N LEU A 91 -12.35 -9.26 0.23
CA LEU A 91 -12.98 -8.83 -1.01
C LEU A 91 -14.35 -9.49 -1.23
N GLU A 92 -14.47 -10.80 -0.99
CA GLU A 92 -15.74 -11.53 -1.07
C GLU A 92 -16.77 -10.95 -0.09
N THR A 93 -16.36 -10.62 1.14
CA THR A 93 -17.22 -9.95 2.13
C THR A 93 -17.70 -8.60 1.63
N MET A 94 -16.81 -7.80 1.04
CA MET A 94 -17.16 -6.49 0.48
C MET A 94 -18.10 -6.63 -0.71
N GLU A 95 -17.87 -7.57 -1.61
CA GLU A 95 -18.74 -7.85 -2.76
C GLU A 95 -20.16 -8.30 -2.34
N ALA A 96 -20.26 -9.09 -1.28
CA ALA A 96 -21.52 -9.56 -0.74
C ALA A 96 -22.33 -8.48 0.02
N THR A 97 -21.67 -7.48 0.58
CA THR A 97 -22.29 -6.50 1.50
C THR A 97 -22.46 -5.10 0.91
N ASN A 98 -21.72 -4.75 -0.17
CA ASN A 98 -21.84 -3.43 -0.80
C ASN A 98 -22.95 -3.40 -1.85
N GLU A 99 -24.00 -2.62 -1.58
CA GLU A 99 -25.11 -2.36 -2.53
C GLU A 99 -24.85 -1.10 -3.38
N THR A 100 -23.93 -0.22 -2.96
CA THR A 100 -23.72 1.11 -3.56
C THR A 100 -22.44 1.24 -4.37
N VAL A 101 -21.42 0.44 -4.07
CA VAL A 101 -20.14 0.45 -4.77
C VAL A 101 -19.91 -0.92 -5.42
N ASP A 102 -19.69 -0.93 -6.71
CA ASP A 102 -19.26 -2.14 -7.42
C ASP A 102 -17.77 -2.44 -7.07
N ILE A 103 -17.58 -3.28 -6.06
CA ILE A 103 -16.25 -3.67 -5.57
C ILE A 103 -15.44 -4.35 -6.66
N ALA A 104 -16.10 -5.05 -7.60
CA ALA A 104 -15.42 -5.72 -8.69
C ALA A 104 -14.70 -4.74 -9.63
N THR A 105 -15.21 -3.54 -9.80
CA THR A 105 -14.57 -2.49 -10.59
C THR A 105 -13.76 -1.51 -9.74
N ALA A 106 -14.11 -1.36 -8.45
CA ALA A 106 -13.47 -0.40 -7.55
C ALA A 106 -12.09 -0.85 -7.05
N ILE A 107 -11.89 -2.16 -6.79
CA ILE A 107 -10.64 -2.69 -6.24
C ILE A 107 -10.07 -3.78 -7.14
N ARG A 108 -8.78 -3.66 -7.47
CA ARG A 108 -7.99 -4.69 -8.13
C ARG A 108 -7.01 -5.33 -7.15
N PRO A 109 -7.11 -6.63 -6.83
CA PRO A 109 -6.12 -7.35 -6.05
C PRO A 109 -4.93 -7.74 -6.93
N ILE A 110 -3.71 -7.55 -6.41
CA ILE A 110 -2.46 -7.80 -7.14
C ILE A 110 -1.47 -8.52 -6.22
N PHE A 111 -0.89 -9.59 -6.72
CA PHE A 111 0.23 -10.29 -6.10
C PHE A 111 1.49 -10.02 -6.91
N ILE A 112 2.52 -9.40 -6.31
CA ILE A 112 3.80 -9.14 -6.97
C ILE A 112 4.84 -10.08 -6.39
N THR A 113 5.49 -10.88 -7.25
CA THR A 113 6.52 -11.79 -6.75
C THR A 113 7.78 -11.05 -6.27
N VAL A 114 8.41 -11.61 -5.25
CA VAL A 114 9.78 -11.24 -4.83
C VAL A 114 10.82 -12.28 -5.28
N ASP A 115 10.39 -13.33 -6.02
CA ASP A 115 11.23 -14.46 -6.47
C ASP A 115 11.07 -14.73 -7.97
N PRO A 116 11.53 -13.83 -8.83
CA PRO A 116 11.33 -13.96 -10.28
C PRO A 116 12.07 -15.15 -10.91
N GLU A 117 13.01 -15.78 -10.19
CA GLU A 117 13.73 -16.96 -10.70
C GLU A 117 12.83 -18.19 -10.74
N ARG A 118 11.91 -18.35 -9.76
CA ARG A 118 10.95 -19.46 -9.68
C ARG A 118 9.56 -19.06 -10.18
N ASP A 119 9.16 -17.82 -9.97
CA ASP A 119 7.80 -17.32 -10.21
C ASP A 119 7.66 -16.75 -11.64
N THR A 120 7.61 -17.64 -12.62
CA THR A 120 7.30 -17.27 -14.01
C THR A 120 5.83 -16.82 -14.14
N PRO A 121 5.43 -16.12 -15.23
CA PRO A 121 4.03 -15.80 -15.47
C PRO A 121 3.10 -17.02 -15.40
N ALA A 122 3.52 -18.16 -15.95
CA ALA A 122 2.73 -19.39 -15.90
C ALA A 122 2.59 -19.97 -14.49
N ALA A 123 3.66 -19.94 -13.68
CA ALA A 123 3.63 -20.36 -12.27
C ALA A 123 2.71 -19.46 -11.45
N LEU A 124 2.80 -18.13 -11.64
CA LEU A 124 1.94 -17.16 -10.98
C LEU A 124 0.47 -17.37 -11.36
N LYS A 125 0.16 -17.55 -12.64
CA LYS A 125 -1.21 -17.82 -13.11
C LYS A 125 -1.82 -19.01 -12.40
N GLN A 126 -1.07 -20.10 -12.28
CA GLN A 126 -1.53 -21.29 -11.54
C GLN A 126 -1.72 -20.99 -10.06
N TYR A 127 -0.77 -20.28 -9.43
CA TYR A 127 -0.80 -19.98 -8.00
C TYR A 127 -1.98 -19.07 -7.63
N VAL A 128 -2.14 -17.93 -8.33
CA VAL A 128 -3.20 -16.96 -8.01
C VAL A 128 -4.60 -17.51 -8.29
N SER A 129 -4.74 -18.52 -9.16
CA SER A 129 -6.04 -19.17 -9.45
C SER A 129 -6.64 -19.92 -8.26
N HIS A 130 -5.87 -20.16 -7.21
CA HIS A 130 -6.35 -20.77 -5.96
C HIS A 130 -7.00 -19.78 -5.00
N PHE A 131 -6.98 -18.48 -5.32
CA PHE A 131 -7.46 -17.41 -4.47
C PHE A 131 -8.60 -16.64 -5.17
N HIS A 132 -8.71 -15.34 -4.91
CA HIS A 132 -9.76 -14.52 -5.48
C HIS A 132 -9.72 -14.51 -7.02
N PRO A 133 -10.85 -14.68 -7.75
CA PRO A 133 -10.86 -14.84 -9.22
C PRO A 133 -10.31 -13.63 -9.99
N ARG A 134 -10.28 -12.45 -9.37
CA ARG A 134 -9.70 -11.23 -9.95
C ARG A 134 -8.24 -10.98 -9.52
N LEU A 135 -7.64 -11.86 -8.71
CA LEU A 135 -6.24 -11.71 -8.29
C LEU A 135 -5.32 -11.89 -9.49
N SER A 136 -4.51 -10.87 -9.78
CA SER A 136 -3.51 -10.91 -10.85
C SER A 136 -2.11 -11.07 -10.26
N GLY A 137 -1.32 -12.00 -10.80
CA GLY A 137 0.07 -12.22 -10.43
C GLY A 137 1.01 -11.42 -11.34
N TRP A 138 1.93 -10.65 -10.77
CA TRP A 138 2.90 -9.85 -11.51
C TRP A 138 4.32 -10.31 -11.23
N THR A 139 5.13 -10.44 -12.27
CA THR A 139 6.54 -10.84 -12.24
C THR A 139 7.36 -10.01 -13.23
N GLY A 140 8.63 -10.33 -13.38
CA GLY A 140 9.54 -9.67 -14.32
C GLY A 140 10.94 -10.27 -14.25
N THR A 141 11.90 -9.62 -14.87
CA THR A 141 13.31 -9.94 -14.65
C THR A 141 13.73 -9.60 -13.22
N PRO A 142 14.82 -10.18 -12.69
CA PRO A 142 15.33 -9.81 -11.36
C PRO A 142 15.50 -8.30 -11.18
N ALA A 143 16.00 -7.59 -12.19
CA ALA A 143 16.19 -6.14 -12.15
C ALA A 143 14.85 -5.39 -12.07
N GLN A 144 13.83 -5.82 -12.80
CA GLN A 144 12.48 -5.23 -12.77
C GLN A 144 11.81 -5.45 -11.40
N ILE A 145 11.96 -6.63 -10.81
CA ILE A 145 11.46 -6.92 -9.46
C ILE A 145 12.20 -6.05 -8.42
N ASP A 146 13.52 -5.89 -8.54
CA ASP A 146 14.28 -5.00 -7.65
C ASP A 146 13.83 -3.53 -7.78
N ASP A 147 13.47 -3.08 -8.99
CA ASP A 147 12.91 -1.74 -9.21
C ASP A 147 11.54 -1.59 -8.55
N ALA A 148 10.64 -2.57 -8.72
CA ALA A 148 9.33 -2.58 -8.07
C ALA A 148 9.45 -2.62 -6.54
N MET A 149 10.33 -3.46 -6.00
CA MET A 149 10.57 -3.53 -4.56
C MET A 149 11.12 -2.21 -4.00
N ARG A 150 12.03 -1.53 -4.71
CA ARG A 150 12.51 -0.19 -4.33
C ARG A 150 11.37 0.84 -4.37
N ALA A 151 10.51 0.77 -5.40
CA ALA A 151 9.36 1.66 -5.54
C ALA A 151 8.38 1.54 -4.36
N PHE A 152 8.20 0.33 -3.83
CA PHE A 152 7.30 0.05 -2.70
C PHE A 152 8.02 -0.03 -1.35
N LYS A 153 9.35 0.16 -1.31
CA LYS A 153 10.19 0.03 -0.11
C LYS A 153 10.08 -1.36 0.54
N VAL A 154 9.94 -2.39 -0.28
CA VAL A 154 9.88 -3.80 0.16
C VAL A 154 11.29 -4.30 0.43
N TYR A 155 11.50 -4.88 1.61
CA TYR A 155 12.71 -5.62 1.96
C TYR A 155 12.65 -7.05 1.41
N ARG A 156 13.79 -7.60 1.00
CA ARG A 156 13.98 -8.99 0.61
C ARG A 156 15.37 -9.48 0.99
N ALA A 157 15.44 -10.68 1.55
CA ALA A 157 16.69 -11.42 1.72
C ALA A 157 16.50 -12.89 1.39
N ARG A 158 17.38 -13.46 0.58
CA ARG A 158 17.43 -14.91 0.34
C ARG A 158 18.12 -15.59 1.53
N ILE A 159 17.49 -16.60 2.10
CA ILE A 159 17.98 -17.37 3.24
C ILE A 159 18.13 -18.83 2.81
N GLY A 160 19.28 -19.44 3.11
CA GLY A 160 19.48 -20.87 2.87
C GLY A 160 18.47 -21.72 3.64
N ASP A 161 17.83 -22.67 2.97
CA ASP A 161 16.85 -23.57 3.55
C ASP A 161 17.00 -24.96 2.93
N ALA A 162 17.63 -25.88 3.67
CA ALA A 162 17.86 -27.24 3.22
C ALA A 162 16.56 -28.08 3.11
N SER A 163 15.44 -27.62 3.69
CA SER A 163 14.14 -28.28 3.58
C SER A 163 13.41 -27.92 2.29
N ASN A 164 13.85 -26.84 1.62
CA ASN A 164 13.30 -26.39 0.34
C ASN A 164 14.03 -27.11 -0.82
N PRO A 165 13.32 -27.61 -1.86
CA PRO A 165 13.94 -28.31 -2.99
C PRO A 165 15.03 -27.48 -3.70
N ASP A 166 14.92 -26.17 -3.73
CA ASP A 166 15.88 -25.26 -4.36
C ASP A 166 16.94 -24.74 -3.38
N GLY A 167 16.94 -25.20 -2.13
CA GLY A 167 17.92 -24.88 -1.10
C GLY A 167 17.81 -23.49 -0.51
N TYR A 168 16.70 -22.75 -0.75
CA TYR A 168 16.50 -21.41 -0.17
C TYR A 168 15.02 -21.06 0.06
N THR A 169 14.81 -20.15 0.98
CA THR A 169 13.57 -19.38 1.17
C THR A 169 13.86 -17.88 1.11
N ILE A 170 12.82 -17.05 1.16
CA ILE A 170 12.96 -15.59 1.10
C ILE A 170 12.27 -14.96 2.32
N ASP A 171 13.05 -14.19 3.08
CA ASP A 171 12.52 -13.26 4.06
C ASP A 171 12.17 -11.93 3.36
N HIS A 172 10.96 -11.42 3.54
CA HIS A 172 10.50 -10.19 2.89
C HIS A 172 9.46 -9.44 3.73
N SER A 173 9.22 -8.18 3.38
CA SER A 173 8.13 -7.38 3.98
C SER A 173 6.77 -7.98 3.64
N SER A 174 6.02 -8.41 4.67
CA SER A 174 4.70 -9.06 4.54
C SER A 174 3.61 -8.09 4.93
N ILE A 175 3.30 -7.13 4.04
CA ILE A 175 2.26 -6.11 4.23
C ILE A 175 1.42 -5.94 2.97
N PHE A 176 0.17 -5.53 3.14
CA PHE A 176 -0.70 -5.10 2.05
C PHE A 176 -0.51 -3.61 1.79
N TYR A 177 -0.39 -3.20 0.54
CA TYR A 177 -0.38 -1.81 0.12
C TYR A 177 -1.70 -1.47 -0.56
N LEU A 178 -2.33 -0.37 -0.19
CA LEU A 178 -3.48 0.19 -0.90
C LEU A 178 -3.04 1.41 -1.68
N MET A 179 -3.21 1.34 -3.00
CA MET A 179 -3.01 2.47 -3.92
C MET A 179 -4.36 3.02 -4.34
N GLY A 180 -4.47 4.33 -4.42
CA GLY A 180 -5.69 5.04 -4.84
C GLY A 180 -5.88 5.08 -6.35
N PRO A 181 -7.04 5.58 -6.82
CA PRO A 181 -7.34 5.69 -8.25
C PRO A 181 -6.44 6.65 -9.04
N ASP A 182 -5.70 7.49 -8.35
CA ASP A 182 -4.65 8.36 -8.94
C ASP A 182 -3.28 7.66 -9.02
N GLY A 183 -3.19 6.42 -8.53
CA GLY A 183 -1.95 5.66 -8.40
C GLY A 183 -1.09 6.06 -7.20
N ALA A 184 -1.58 6.94 -6.31
CA ALA A 184 -0.88 7.33 -5.11
C ALA A 184 -1.09 6.32 -3.96
N PHE A 185 -0.11 6.22 -3.07
CA PHE A 185 -0.22 5.42 -1.85
C PHE A 185 -1.27 6.00 -0.90
N VAL A 186 -2.21 5.17 -0.46
CA VAL A 186 -3.29 5.53 0.46
C VAL A 186 -3.01 5.00 1.87
N SER A 187 -2.74 3.70 1.99
CA SER A 187 -2.55 3.04 3.28
C SER A 187 -1.79 1.73 3.13
N HIS A 188 -1.42 1.14 4.27
CA HIS A 188 -0.92 -0.23 4.32
C HIS A 188 -1.58 -0.97 5.49
N PHE A 189 -1.59 -2.32 5.40
CA PHE A 189 -2.14 -3.19 6.45
C PHE A 189 -1.14 -4.31 6.75
N ASP A 190 -1.10 -4.72 8.00
CA ASP A 190 -0.30 -5.87 8.44
C ASP A 190 -0.86 -7.17 7.84
N HIS A 191 0.02 -8.13 7.55
CA HIS A 191 -0.38 -9.45 7.04
C HIS A 191 -1.25 -10.26 8.01
N ALA A 192 -1.21 -9.95 9.31
CA ALA A 192 -2.02 -10.58 10.34
C ALA A 192 -3.37 -9.88 10.59
N VAL A 193 -3.75 -8.89 9.78
CA VAL A 193 -5.07 -8.25 9.85
C VAL A 193 -6.17 -9.30 9.61
N SER A 194 -7.29 -9.23 10.36
CA SER A 194 -8.41 -10.13 10.07
C SER A 194 -9.09 -9.77 8.74
N PRO A 195 -9.73 -10.73 8.02
CA PRO A 195 -10.48 -10.41 6.80
C PRO A 195 -11.57 -9.35 7.03
N GLU A 196 -12.25 -9.40 8.18
CA GLU A 196 -13.31 -8.48 8.56
C GLU A 196 -12.77 -7.06 8.78
N ASP A 197 -11.64 -6.92 9.49
CA ASP A 197 -11.00 -5.63 9.73
C ASP A 197 -10.43 -5.04 8.44
N LEU A 198 -9.85 -5.87 7.57
CA LEU A 198 -9.38 -5.43 6.26
C LEU A 198 -10.55 -4.93 5.41
N ALA A 199 -11.65 -5.69 5.33
CA ALA A 199 -12.85 -5.29 4.59
C ALA A 199 -13.45 -3.97 5.13
N ALA A 200 -13.55 -3.83 6.46
CA ALA A 200 -14.07 -2.62 7.09
C ALA A 200 -13.19 -1.40 6.81
N ALA A 201 -11.86 -1.55 6.89
CA ALA A 201 -10.90 -0.50 6.59
C ALA A 201 -10.95 -0.07 5.11
N LEU A 202 -10.99 -1.04 4.18
CA LEU A 202 -11.11 -0.79 2.75
C LEU A 202 -12.44 -0.06 2.42
N ASN A 203 -13.57 -0.52 2.96
CA ASN A 203 -14.87 0.14 2.79
C ASN A 203 -14.82 1.60 3.24
N LYS A 204 -14.23 1.87 4.40
CA LYS A 204 -14.09 3.24 4.93
C LYS A 204 -13.24 4.14 4.02
N LEU A 205 -12.15 3.62 3.45
CA LEU A 205 -11.23 4.38 2.59
C LEU A 205 -11.79 4.62 1.18
N ILE A 206 -12.66 3.73 0.69
CA ILE A 206 -13.25 3.81 -0.66
C ILE A 206 -14.53 4.65 -0.67
N ALA A 207 -15.30 4.63 0.42
CA ALA A 207 -16.51 5.44 0.57
C ALA A 207 -16.24 6.92 0.81
N GLY A 208 -14.97 7.27 1.15
CA GLY A 208 -14.37 8.59 1.22
C GLY A 208 -14.81 9.59 1.95
#